data_cc55960e42a5b2759dfa77ea51d4e06b
#
_entry.id   cc55960e42a5b2759dfa77ea51d4e06b
#
_cell.length_a   1.000
_cell.length_b   1.000
_cell.length_c   1.000
_cell.angle_alpha   90.00
_cell.angle_beta   90.00
_cell.angle_gamma   90.00
#
_symmetry.space_group_name_H-M   'P 1'
#
loop_
_entity.id
_entity.type
_entity.pdbx_description
1 polymer ?
#
loop_
_entity_poly.entity_id
_entity_poly.type
_entity_poly.pdbx_seq_one_letter_code
_entity_poly.pdbx_strand_id
1 'polypeptide(L)'
;DERRPRFGVMRTKTFTMKDAYSFDVDDKGLDKSYQDMFDAYVSIFDRCGLENSPVQADSGAIGGSTSAEFMVKSEVGEDEVVFCSGCDYAANVERAESCNLASQKEEMKELEEVHTPGAATIKELEEFLKTSPDKFAKTLVYEADGKTVVVVVRGDREVNEIKVSNAIGSVIEFALAT
;
A
#
# COMPACT_ATOMS: atom_id res chain seq x y z
N ASP A 1 7.73 23.32 4.05
CA ASP A 1 6.51 23.98 3.55
C ASP A 1 5.75 23.03 2.63
N GLU A 2 4.42 22.92 2.84
CA GLU A 2 3.56 22.14 1.96
C GLU A 2 3.36 22.86 0.61
N ARG A 3 3.55 22.13 -0.49
CA ARG A 3 3.42 22.69 -1.84
C ARG A 3 1.97 22.76 -2.33
N ARG A 4 1.08 21.95 -1.75
CA ARG A 4 -0.33 21.83 -2.14
C ARG A 4 -1.26 21.98 -0.93
N PRO A 5 -1.30 23.18 -0.29
CA PRO A 5 -2.20 23.39 0.83
C PRO A 5 -3.65 23.29 0.37
N ARG A 6 -4.48 22.59 1.15
CA ARG A 6 -5.92 22.42 0.90
C ARG A 6 -6.65 22.04 2.18
N PHE A 7 -7.97 22.00 2.12
CA PHE A 7 -8.81 21.65 3.26
C PHE A 7 -8.62 22.52 4.51
N GLY A 8 -8.35 23.83 4.30
CA GLY A 8 -8.23 24.80 5.39
C GLY A 8 -7.06 24.49 6.33
N VAL A 9 -7.37 24.28 7.60
CA VAL A 9 -6.36 24.01 8.64
C VAL A 9 -5.83 22.58 8.63
N MET A 10 -6.43 21.68 7.91
CA MET A 10 -6.01 20.27 7.88
C MET A 10 -4.70 20.07 7.10
N ARG A 11 -4.49 20.84 6.03
CA ARG A 11 -3.26 20.82 5.24
C ARG A 11 -2.78 22.22 4.95
N THR A 12 -2.20 22.84 5.95
CA THR A 12 -1.70 24.21 5.89
C THR A 12 -0.36 24.28 5.15
N LYS A 13 -0.04 25.46 4.61
CA LYS A 13 1.24 25.70 3.93
C LYS A 13 2.44 25.52 4.86
N THR A 14 2.29 25.94 6.11
CA THR A 14 3.34 25.91 7.13
C THR A 14 2.79 25.20 8.36
N PHE A 15 3.54 24.29 8.91
CA PHE A 15 3.18 23.53 10.11
C PHE A 15 4.42 23.18 10.93
N THR A 16 4.22 22.92 12.22
CA THR A 16 5.28 22.50 13.12
C THR A 16 5.32 20.98 13.22
N MET A 17 6.50 20.41 13.04
CA MET A 17 6.80 19.01 13.32
C MET A 17 7.62 18.87 14.58
N LYS A 18 7.60 17.69 15.14
CA LYS A 18 8.59 17.23 16.09
C LYS A 18 9.17 15.91 15.57
N ASP A 19 10.46 15.74 15.71
CA ASP A 19 11.16 14.48 15.50
C ASP A 19 11.71 13.97 16.83
N ALA A 20 11.77 12.65 16.98
CA ALA A 20 12.39 12.01 18.13
C ALA A 20 13.22 10.83 17.62
N TYR A 21 14.40 10.69 18.16
CA TYR A 21 15.36 9.65 17.82
C TYR A 21 15.82 8.95 19.08
N SER A 22 15.84 7.63 19.11
CA SER A 22 16.42 6.84 20.16
C SER A 22 17.72 6.18 19.71
N PHE A 23 18.60 5.89 20.65
CA PHE A 23 19.85 5.19 20.43
C PHE A 23 19.98 4.13 21.52
N ASP A 24 19.71 2.89 21.15
CA ASP A 24 19.58 1.80 22.11
C ASP A 24 20.78 0.83 21.98
N VAL A 25 21.09 0.13 23.05
CA VAL A 25 22.27 -0.75 23.12
C VAL A 25 22.02 -2.07 22.41
N ASP A 26 20.74 -2.49 22.38
CA ASP A 26 20.30 -3.76 21.77
C ASP A 26 18.85 -3.65 21.29
N ASP A 27 18.37 -4.68 20.60
CA ASP A 27 17.01 -4.75 20.07
C ASP A 27 15.93 -4.64 21.14
N LYS A 28 16.20 -5.15 22.36
CA LYS A 28 15.24 -5.04 23.46
C LYS A 28 15.07 -3.60 23.93
N GLY A 29 16.17 -2.86 23.95
CA GLY A 29 16.15 -1.43 24.23
C GLY A 29 15.37 -0.68 23.16
N LEU A 30 15.64 -0.99 21.89
CA LEU A 30 14.92 -0.43 20.74
C LEU A 30 13.41 -0.71 20.81
N ASP A 31 13.02 -1.95 21.04
CA ASP A 31 11.62 -2.34 21.18
C ASP A 31 10.93 -1.57 22.31
N LYS A 32 11.63 -1.41 23.44
CA LYS A 32 11.12 -0.64 24.56
C LYS A 32 10.94 0.84 24.20
N SER A 33 11.94 1.46 23.59
CA SER A 33 11.87 2.86 23.17
C SER A 33 10.75 3.09 22.16
N TYR A 34 10.57 2.14 21.23
CA TYR A 34 9.47 2.16 20.27
C TYR A 34 8.11 2.10 20.98
N GLN A 35 7.94 1.16 21.94
CA GLN A 35 6.69 1.02 22.68
C GLN A 35 6.38 2.26 23.55
N ASP A 36 7.40 2.81 24.22
CA ASP A 36 7.25 4.03 25.03
C ASP A 36 6.74 5.21 24.16
N MET A 37 7.25 5.33 22.92
CA MET A 37 6.79 6.34 21.97
C MET A 37 5.39 6.06 21.44
N PHE A 38 5.09 4.80 21.14
CA PHE A 38 3.75 4.37 20.70
C PHE A 38 2.69 4.74 21.74
N ASP A 39 2.93 4.39 23.01
CA ASP A 39 2.02 4.68 24.13
C ASP A 39 1.87 6.18 24.36
N ALA A 40 2.96 6.94 24.16
CA ALA A 40 2.92 8.40 24.23
C ALA A 40 2.03 8.99 23.14
N TYR A 41 2.10 8.52 21.89
CA TYR A 41 1.23 8.97 20.81
C TYR A 41 -0.24 8.66 21.08
N VAL A 42 -0.57 7.45 21.50
CA VAL A 42 -1.95 7.10 21.91
C VAL A 42 -2.44 8.09 22.95
N SER A 43 -1.66 8.29 24.03
CA SER A 43 -2.02 9.22 25.11
C SER A 43 -2.19 10.67 24.61
N ILE A 44 -1.36 11.15 23.69
CA ILE A 44 -1.47 12.50 23.12
C ILE A 44 -2.78 12.65 22.36
N PHE A 45 -3.08 11.73 21.46
CA PHE A 45 -4.28 11.82 20.63
C PHE A 45 -5.56 11.65 21.46
N ASP A 46 -5.58 10.76 22.44
CA ASP A 46 -6.70 10.62 23.39
C ASP A 46 -6.94 11.92 24.16
N ARG A 47 -5.89 12.57 24.64
CA ARG A 47 -5.98 13.86 25.32
C ARG A 47 -6.44 15.00 24.42
N CYS A 48 -6.17 14.90 23.11
CA CYS A 48 -6.70 15.81 22.10
C CYS A 48 -8.16 15.51 21.73
N GLY A 49 -8.75 14.45 22.25
CA GLY A 49 -10.11 14.02 21.91
C GLY A 49 -10.24 13.45 20.51
N LEU A 50 -9.14 12.92 19.95
CA LEU A 50 -9.11 12.31 18.62
C LEU A 50 -9.26 10.79 18.77
N GLU A 51 -10.30 10.26 18.14
CA GLU A 51 -10.47 8.82 17.97
C GLU A 51 -9.48 8.34 16.89
N ASN A 52 -8.34 7.85 17.33
CA ASN A 52 -7.27 7.41 16.45
C ASN A 52 -7.20 5.89 16.39
N SER A 53 -6.67 5.39 15.28
CA SER A 53 -6.37 3.97 15.08
C SER A 53 -4.92 3.85 14.64
N PRO A 54 -4.05 3.21 15.44
CA PRO A 54 -2.72 2.83 14.97
C PRO A 54 -2.84 1.79 13.85
N VAL A 55 -2.21 2.06 12.73
CA VAL A 55 -2.22 1.16 11.57
C VAL A 55 -0.80 0.80 11.17
N GLN A 56 -0.61 -0.41 10.71
CA GLN A 56 0.67 -0.83 10.16
C GLN A 56 0.94 -0.07 8.85
N ALA A 57 2.14 0.45 8.72
CA ALA A 57 2.56 1.23 7.56
C ALA A 57 3.85 0.69 6.95
N ASP A 58 4.11 1.07 5.72
CA ASP A 58 5.41 0.86 5.08
C ASP A 58 6.44 1.81 5.68
N SER A 59 7.66 1.32 5.93
CA SER A 59 8.73 2.14 6.51
C SER A 59 9.42 3.05 5.49
N GLY A 60 9.11 2.90 4.22
CA GLY A 60 9.66 3.71 3.14
C GLY A 60 11.18 3.64 3.04
N ALA A 61 11.77 4.71 2.52
CA ALA A 61 13.22 4.81 2.28
C ALA A 61 14.08 4.83 3.57
N ILE A 62 13.47 5.08 4.74
CA ILE A 62 14.17 5.03 6.03
C ILE A 62 14.52 3.59 6.37
N GLY A 63 13.72 2.62 5.91
CA GLY A 63 13.92 1.21 6.19
C GLY A 63 13.40 0.79 7.56
N GLY A 64 13.73 -0.43 7.96
CA GLY A 64 13.21 -1.05 9.17
C GLY A 64 12.10 -2.05 8.88
N SER A 65 11.74 -2.84 9.89
CA SER A 65 10.74 -3.92 9.77
C SER A 65 9.36 -3.53 10.27
N THR A 66 9.26 -2.45 11.04
CA THR A 66 8.03 -2.05 11.73
C THR A 66 7.84 -0.54 11.62
N SER A 67 6.67 -0.15 11.18
CA SER A 67 6.23 1.24 11.16
C SER A 67 4.75 1.30 11.51
N ALA A 68 4.32 2.35 12.19
CA ALA A 68 2.93 2.60 12.52
C ALA A 68 2.57 4.06 12.26
N GLU A 69 1.37 4.25 11.77
CA GLU A 69 0.75 5.57 11.58
C GLU A 69 -0.50 5.66 12.45
N PHE A 70 -0.69 6.80 13.11
CA PHE A 70 -1.88 7.04 13.91
C PHE A 70 -2.90 7.78 13.07
N MET A 71 -3.89 7.05 12.58
CA MET A 71 -4.88 7.54 11.63
C MET A 71 -6.19 7.91 12.31
N VAL A 72 -6.76 9.03 11.88
CA VAL A 72 -8.12 9.45 12.24
C VAL A 72 -9.01 9.28 11.01
N LYS A 73 -10.13 8.60 11.15
CA LYS A 73 -11.08 8.41 10.05
C LYS A 73 -11.67 9.74 9.62
N SER A 74 -11.60 10.05 8.33
CA SER A 74 -12.11 11.29 7.75
C SER A 74 -12.53 11.08 6.29
N GLU A 75 -13.66 11.65 5.90
CA GLU A 75 -14.12 11.65 4.50
C GLU A 75 -13.24 12.51 3.57
N VAL A 76 -12.46 13.43 4.14
CA VAL A 76 -11.51 14.27 3.41
C VAL A 76 -10.07 13.79 3.53
N GLY A 77 -9.87 12.57 4.06
CA GLY A 77 -8.56 11.90 4.11
C GLY A 77 -8.04 11.59 2.70
N GLU A 78 -6.72 11.48 2.59
CA GLU A 78 -6.04 11.18 1.33
C GLU A 78 -5.58 9.72 1.25
N ASP A 79 -5.43 9.07 2.40
CA ASP A 79 -4.91 7.71 2.51
C ASP A 79 -6.02 6.70 2.77
N GLU A 80 -5.92 5.54 2.15
CA GLU A 80 -6.82 4.43 2.36
C GLU A 80 -6.26 3.46 3.41
N VAL A 81 -7.10 3.07 4.36
CA VAL A 81 -6.75 2.16 5.46
C VAL A 81 -7.68 0.96 5.48
N VAL A 82 -7.11 -0.20 5.67
CA VAL A 82 -7.83 -1.47 5.77
C VAL A 82 -7.92 -1.89 7.24
N PHE A 83 -9.13 -2.20 7.68
CA PHE A 83 -9.40 -2.73 9.02
C PHE A 83 -9.96 -4.15 8.91
N CYS A 84 -9.50 -5.05 9.78
CA CYS A 84 -10.09 -6.37 9.89
C CYS A 84 -11.36 -6.31 10.75
N SER A 85 -12.42 -6.97 10.30
CA SER A 85 -13.67 -7.06 11.08
C SER A 85 -13.63 -8.11 12.20
N GLY A 86 -12.60 -8.97 12.22
CA GLY A 86 -12.49 -10.10 13.15
C GLY A 86 -11.35 -9.98 14.17
N CYS A 87 -10.47 -8.99 14.03
CA CYS A 87 -9.36 -8.75 14.96
C CYS A 87 -8.88 -7.30 14.86
N ASP A 88 -7.88 -6.94 15.66
CA ASP A 88 -7.32 -5.57 15.74
C ASP A 88 -6.34 -5.24 14.58
N TYR A 89 -6.30 -6.06 13.52
CA TYR A 89 -5.44 -5.78 12.38
C TYR A 89 -5.92 -4.54 11.62
N ALA A 90 -5.03 -3.58 11.47
CA ALA A 90 -5.21 -2.41 10.63
C ALA A 90 -3.91 -2.08 9.90
N ALA A 91 -4.00 -1.69 8.64
CA ALA A 91 -2.84 -1.35 7.82
C ALA A 91 -3.23 -0.35 6.72
N ASN A 92 -2.27 0.48 6.30
CA ASN A 92 -2.44 1.23 5.05
C ASN A 92 -2.36 0.28 3.84
N VAL A 93 -2.76 0.76 2.66
CA VAL A 93 -2.85 -0.10 1.46
C VAL A 93 -1.49 -0.64 1.00
N GLU A 94 -0.39 0.06 1.29
CA GLU A 94 0.97 -0.36 0.97
C GLU A 94 1.42 -1.55 1.83
N ARG A 95 0.93 -1.62 3.06
CA ARG A 95 1.30 -2.69 4.02
C ARG A 95 0.24 -3.77 4.12
N ALA A 96 -1.01 -3.47 3.79
CA ALA A 96 -2.13 -4.41 3.96
C ALA A 96 -1.87 -5.74 3.23
N GLU A 97 -2.05 -6.84 3.95
CA GLU A 97 -1.97 -8.20 3.42
C GLU A 97 -3.37 -8.79 3.31
N SER A 98 -3.63 -9.49 2.21
CA SER A 98 -4.88 -10.23 2.01
C SER A 98 -4.61 -11.72 1.87
N CYS A 99 -5.49 -12.53 2.43
CA CYS A 99 -5.46 -13.97 2.16
C CYS A 99 -5.83 -14.22 0.70
N ASN A 100 -5.02 -15.02 0.01
CA ASN A 100 -5.39 -15.50 -1.30
C ASN A 100 -6.59 -16.44 -1.15
N LEU A 101 -7.75 -16.01 -1.66
CA LEU A 101 -8.86 -16.94 -1.85
C LEU A 101 -8.40 -18.02 -2.82
N ALA A 102 -8.54 -19.28 -2.42
CA ALA A 102 -8.21 -20.39 -3.31
C ALA A 102 -8.98 -20.24 -4.62
N SER A 103 -8.26 -20.05 -5.72
CA SER A 103 -8.89 -20.09 -7.03
C SER A 103 -9.43 -21.48 -7.30
N GLN A 104 -10.66 -21.57 -7.77
CA GLN A 104 -11.16 -22.86 -8.28
C GLN A 104 -10.26 -23.25 -9.44
N LYS A 105 -9.69 -24.45 -9.38
CA LYS A 105 -8.93 -25.01 -10.50
C LYS A 105 -9.92 -25.29 -11.62
N GLU A 106 -9.76 -24.58 -12.71
CA GLU A 106 -10.48 -24.87 -13.95
C GLU A 106 -9.70 -25.89 -14.78
N GLU A 107 -10.41 -26.63 -15.64
CA GLU A 107 -9.76 -27.51 -16.59
C GLU A 107 -8.95 -26.67 -17.60
N MET A 108 -7.74 -27.14 -17.87
CA MET A 108 -6.89 -26.53 -18.89
C MET A 108 -7.56 -26.69 -20.26
N LYS A 109 -7.72 -25.56 -20.95
CA LYS A 109 -8.20 -25.52 -22.33
C LYS A 109 -7.02 -25.48 -23.29
N GLU A 110 -7.26 -25.84 -24.55
CA GLU A 110 -6.26 -25.66 -25.60
C GLU A 110 -5.99 -24.17 -25.80
N LEU A 111 -4.74 -23.85 -26.17
CA LEU A 111 -4.34 -22.48 -26.45
C LEU A 111 -4.99 -22.03 -27.77
N GLU A 112 -5.73 -20.93 -27.70
CA GLU A 112 -6.42 -20.33 -28.83
C GLU A 112 -5.97 -18.87 -29.00
N GLU A 113 -5.71 -18.48 -30.24
CA GLU A 113 -5.45 -17.08 -30.58
C GLU A 113 -6.77 -16.36 -30.87
N VAL A 114 -7.03 -15.29 -30.15
CA VAL A 114 -8.26 -14.50 -30.26
C VAL A 114 -7.93 -13.09 -30.74
N HIS A 115 -8.50 -12.69 -31.88
CA HIS A 115 -8.35 -11.33 -32.38
C HIS A 115 -9.27 -10.37 -31.61
N THR A 116 -8.70 -9.34 -30.95
CA THR A 116 -9.43 -8.37 -30.14
C THR A 116 -9.22 -6.92 -30.62
N PRO A 117 -9.75 -6.56 -31.81
CA PRO A 117 -9.52 -5.24 -32.37
C PRO A 117 -10.15 -4.14 -31.53
N GLY A 118 -9.36 -3.13 -31.17
CA GLY A 118 -9.82 -1.98 -30.41
C GLY A 118 -10.07 -2.22 -28.92
N ALA A 119 -9.75 -3.42 -28.41
CA ALA A 119 -9.85 -3.73 -26.97
C ALA A 119 -8.44 -3.72 -26.36
N ALA A 120 -8.08 -2.60 -25.71
CA ALA A 120 -6.76 -2.38 -25.09
C ALA A 120 -6.81 -2.44 -23.55
N THR A 121 -7.98 -2.32 -22.96
CA THR A 121 -8.18 -2.35 -21.49
C THR A 121 -8.92 -3.63 -21.07
N ILE A 122 -8.77 -4.00 -19.80
CA ILE A 122 -9.50 -5.15 -19.22
C ILE A 122 -11.02 -4.98 -19.38
N LYS A 123 -11.53 -3.76 -19.21
CA LYS A 123 -12.96 -3.47 -19.37
C LYS A 123 -13.44 -3.68 -20.80
N GLU A 124 -12.68 -3.24 -21.79
CA GLU A 124 -12.99 -3.47 -23.20
C GLU A 124 -12.90 -4.95 -23.57
N LEU A 125 -11.92 -5.68 -23.01
CA LEU A 125 -11.82 -7.14 -23.18
C LEU A 125 -12.98 -7.88 -22.53
N GLU A 126 -13.43 -7.46 -21.35
CA GLU A 126 -14.62 -8.00 -20.69
C GLU A 126 -15.85 -7.85 -21.57
N GLU A 127 -16.07 -6.66 -22.12
CA GLU A 127 -17.21 -6.37 -23.01
C GLU A 127 -17.13 -7.16 -24.31
N PHE A 128 -15.93 -7.28 -24.88
CA PHE A 128 -15.70 -7.95 -26.16
C PHE A 128 -15.82 -9.48 -26.06
N LEU A 129 -15.14 -10.07 -25.07
CA LEU A 129 -15.07 -11.53 -24.87
C LEU A 129 -16.20 -12.07 -23.99
N LYS A 130 -16.97 -11.17 -23.34
CA LYS A 130 -18.01 -11.52 -22.34
C LYS A 130 -17.47 -12.45 -21.25
N THR A 131 -16.25 -12.13 -20.80
CA THR A 131 -15.49 -12.91 -19.82
C THR A 131 -15.19 -12.02 -18.64
N SER A 132 -15.42 -12.52 -17.41
CA SER A 132 -15.19 -11.76 -16.18
C SER A 132 -13.74 -11.30 -16.02
N PRO A 133 -13.48 -10.11 -15.46
CA PRO A 133 -12.12 -9.54 -15.27
C PRO A 133 -11.15 -10.44 -14.52
N ASP A 134 -11.65 -11.28 -13.59
CA ASP A 134 -10.83 -12.23 -12.83
C ASP A 134 -10.24 -13.37 -13.66
N LYS A 135 -10.67 -13.52 -14.92
CA LYS A 135 -10.15 -14.52 -15.86
C LYS A 135 -9.02 -13.99 -16.75
N PHE A 136 -8.74 -12.70 -16.68
CA PHE A 136 -7.64 -12.10 -17.43
C PHE A 136 -6.37 -12.02 -16.58
N ALA A 137 -5.23 -12.06 -17.25
CA ALA A 137 -3.94 -11.70 -16.71
C ALA A 137 -3.53 -10.33 -17.27
N LYS A 138 -3.36 -9.35 -16.39
CA LYS A 138 -2.83 -8.03 -16.71
C LYS A 138 -1.33 -8.01 -16.46
N THR A 139 -0.57 -7.65 -17.49
CA THR A 139 0.90 -7.59 -17.42
C THR A 139 1.35 -6.15 -17.50
N LEU A 140 2.15 -5.73 -16.52
CA LEU A 140 2.83 -4.43 -16.52
C LEU A 140 4.34 -4.65 -16.52
N VAL A 141 5.04 -3.80 -17.22
CA VAL A 141 6.50 -3.86 -17.32
C VAL A 141 7.08 -2.63 -16.62
N TYR A 142 7.96 -2.86 -15.67
CA TYR A 142 8.64 -1.82 -14.92
C TYR A 142 10.14 -1.88 -15.16
N GLU A 143 10.79 -0.75 -15.00
CA GLU A 143 12.23 -0.65 -14.88
C GLU A 143 12.59 -0.40 -13.41
N ALA A 144 13.46 -1.23 -12.86
CA ALA A 144 13.88 -1.20 -11.47
C ALA A 144 15.42 -1.25 -11.41
N ASP A 145 16.08 -0.14 -11.07
CA ASP A 145 17.55 -0.01 -11.03
C ASP A 145 18.22 -0.56 -12.30
N GLY A 146 17.68 -0.18 -13.48
CA GLY A 146 18.16 -0.61 -14.79
C GLY A 146 17.86 -2.07 -15.17
N LYS A 147 16.99 -2.74 -14.43
CA LYS A 147 16.51 -4.10 -14.72
C LYS A 147 15.04 -4.09 -15.09
N THR A 148 14.66 -4.87 -16.09
CA THR A 148 13.26 -5.05 -16.45
C THR A 148 12.58 -6.00 -15.48
N VAL A 149 11.48 -5.55 -14.90
CA VAL A 149 10.60 -6.33 -14.00
C VAL A 149 9.23 -6.47 -14.65
N VAL A 150 8.78 -7.71 -14.79
CA VAL A 150 7.45 -8.01 -15.32
C VAL A 150 6.54 -8.39 -14.17
N VAL A 151 5.47 -7.62 -14.00
CA VAL A 151 4.45 -7.86 -12.97
C VAL A 151 3.18 -8.36 -13.61
N VAL A 152 2.76 -9.56 -13.24
CA VAL A 152 1.54 -10.17 -13.76
C VAL A 152 0.53 -10.27 -12.62
N VAL A 153 -0.63 -9.64 -12.80
CA VAL A 153 -1.72 -9.66 -11.84
C VAL A 153 -3.02 -10.06 -12.52
N ARG A 154 -3.95 -10.55 -11.73
CA ARG A 154 -5.31 -10.86 -12.20
C ARG A 154 -5.99 -9.57 -12.68
N GLY A 155 -6.78 -9.63 -13.75
CA GLY A 155 -7.33 -8.45 -14.42
C GLY A 155 -8.22 -7.56 -13.55
N ASP A 156 -8.85 -8.12 -12.52
CA ASP A 156 -9.65 -7.39 -11.53
C ASP A 156 -8.83 -6.74 -10.40
N ARG A 157 -7.49 -6.83 -10.46
CA ARG A 157 -6.59 -6.28 -9.44
C ARG A 157 -5.78 -5.12 -9.96
N GLU A 158 -5.49 -4.16 -9.09
CA GLU A 158 -4.54 -3.10 -9.36
C GLU A 158 -3.17 -3.44 -8.74
N VAL A 159 -2.12 -2.94 -9.38
CA VAL A 159 -0.75 -3.07 -8.86
C VAL A 159 -0.47 -1.94 -7.88
N ASN A 160 0.01 -2.29 -6.69
CA ASN A 160 0.60 -1.33 -5.77
C ASN A 160 2.12 -1.34 -5.96
N GLU A 161 2.67 -0.23 -6.44
CA GLU A 161 4.08 -0.10 -6.81
C GLU A 161 5.02 -0.24 -5.61
N ILE A 162 4.60 0.24 -4.44
CA ILE A 162 5.39 0.11 -3.20
C ILE A 162 5.50 -1.37 -2.81
N LYS A 163 4.41 -2.12 -2.91
CA LYS A 163 4.45 -3.58 -2.67
C LYS A 163 5.34 -4.32 -3.65
N VAL A 164 5.33 -3.93 -4.91
CA VAL A 164 6.24 -4.52 -5.92
C VAL A 164 7.69 -4.19 -5.58
N SER A 165 8.00 -2.92 -5.30
CA SER A 165 9.33 -2.48 -4.90
C SER A 165 9.85 -3.26 -3.69
N ASN A 166 9.02 -3.43 -2.66
CA ASN A 166 9.36 -4.20 -1.46
C ASN A 166 9.60 -5.69 -1.77
N ALA A 167 8.82 -6.28 -2.67
CA ALA A 167 8.94 -7.68 -3.05
C ALA A 167 10.21 -8.00 -3.85
N ILE A 168 10.71 -7.04 -4.63
CA ILE A 168 11.95 -7.20 -5.42
C ILE A 168 13.20 -6.75 -4.68
N GLY A 169 13.07 -6.17 -3.48
CA GLY A 169 14.15 -5.81 -2.58
C GLY A 169 14.63 -4.36 -2.73
N SER A 170 13.85 -3.43 -2.22
CA SER A 170 14.21 -2.00 -2.03
C SER A 170 15.01 -1.39 -3.17
N VAL A 171 14.35 -1.05 -4.25
CA VAL A 171 14.95 -0.38 -5.40
C VAL A 171 14.95 1.14 -5.21
N ILE A 172 15.96 1.82 -5.78
CA ILE A 172 16.10 3.27 -5.70
C ILE A 172 15.27 3.95 -6.80
N GLU A 173 15.28 3.37 -8.01
CA GLU A 173 14.52 3.85 -9.15
C GLU A 173 13.53 2.76 -9.58
N PHE A 174 12.23 3.07 -9.52
CA PHE A 174 11.16 2.19 -9.95
C PHE A 174 10.14 2.99 -10.76
N ALA A 175 9.97 2.65 -12.01
CA ALA A 175 9.06 3.33 -12.91
C ALA A 175 8.43 2.38 -13.93
N LEU A 176 7.22 2.68 -14.38
CA LEU A 176 6.60 1.97 -15.49
C LEU A 176 7.46 2.15 -16.75
N ALA A 177 7.80 1.07 -17.43
CA ALA A 177 8.56 1.12 -18.67
C ALA A 177 7.73 1.80 -19.78
N THR A 178 8.36 2.73 -20.49
CA THR A 178 7.76 3.52 -21.56
C THR A 178 7.98 2.89 -22.94
#